data_897dffcc528bb313b2da9956118f2e25
#
_entry.id   897dffcc528bb313b2da9956118f2e25
#
_cell.length_a   1.000
_cell.length_b   1.000
_cell.length_c   1.000
_cell.angle_alpha   90.00
_cell.angle_beta   90.00
_cell.angle_gamma   90.00
#
_symmetry.space_group_name_H-M   'P 1'
#
loop_
_entity.id
_entity.type
_entity.pdbx_description
1 polymer ?
#
loop_
_entity_poly.entity_id
_entity_poly.type
_entity_poly.pdbx_seq_one_letter_code
_entity_poly.pdbx_strand_id
1 'polypeptide(L)'
;MDKTILLVEDNPQDEMLTLRALRKANLFNQVDVVRDGQQALDYLFQTGEFAERVTRLPAVVMLDIGLPRLSGLEVLTRLRADPRTKLLPVVILTSSDDEQDRLKSYQNGCNSFVRKPVEFGEFAETVARLGVYWLATNEPPPKR
;
A
#
# COMPACT_ATOMS: atom_id res chain seq x y z
N MET A 1 -12.12 -4.46 15.37
CA MET A 1 -11.38 -3.33 14.80
C MET A 1 -11.17 -3.55 13.33
N ASP A 2 -11.49 -2.55 12.58
CA ASP A 2 -11.60 -2.70 11.15
C ASP A 2 -10.45 -2.08 10.40
N LYS A 3 -9.25 -2.17 10.96
CA LYS A 3 -8.06 -1.70 10.26
C LYS A 3 -7.69 -2.70 9.17
N THR A 4 -7.48 -2.18 7.97
CA THR A 4 -7.14 -3.02 6.82
C THR A 4 -5.90 -2.48 6.14
N ILE A 5 -5.30 -3.34 5.32
CA ILE A 5 -4.19 -3.01 4.45
C ILE A 5 -4.71 -3.06 3.03
N LEU A 6 -4.43 -2.04 2.24
CA LEU A 6 -4.61 -2.14 0.79
C LEU A 6 -3.25 -2.44 0.17
N LEU A 7 -3.14 -3.57 -0.49
CA LEU A 7 -1.93 -3.95 -1.21
C LEU A 7 -2.13 -3.67 -2.69
N VAL A 8 -1.27 -2.84 -3.26
CA VAL A 8 -1.30 -2.50 -4.69
C VAL A 8 -0.08 -3.13 -5.33
N GLU A 9 -0.28 -4.25 -6.00
CA GLU A 9 0.81 -5.08 -6.52
C GLU A 9 0.37 -5.78 -7.80
N ASP A 10 1.12 -5.59 -8.88
CA ASP A 10 0.80 -6.23 -10.15
C ASP A 10 1.56 -7.53 -10.42
N ASN A 11 2.60 -7.81 -9.66
CA ASN A 11 3.40 -9.02 -9.81
C ASN A 11 2.76 -10.15 -9.01
N PRO A 12 2.24 -11.21 -9.67
CA PRO A 12 1.53 -12.28 -8.95
C PRO A 12 2.38 -12.99 -7.92
N GLN A 13 3.67 -13.14 -8.19
CA GLN A 13 4.56 -13.81 -7.26
C GLN A 13 4.77 -12.99 -6.00
N ASP A 14 5.01 -11.68 -6.16
CA ASP A 14 5.16 -10.79 -5.02
C ASP A 14 3.86 -10.68 -4.22
N GLU A 15 2.73 -10.67 -4.91
CA GLU A 15 1.43 -10.68 -4.24
C GLU A 15 1.30 -11.92 -3.36
N MET A 16 1.59 -13.10 -3.92
CA MET A 16 1.48 -14.35 -3.19
C MET A 16 2.40 -14.37 -1.98
N LEU A 17 3.64 -13.92 -2.14
CA LEU A 17 4.60 -13.91 -1.05
C LEU A 17 4.18 -12.94 0.05
N THR A 18 3.66 -11.78 -0.34
CA THR A 18 3.18 -10.77 0.61
C THR A 18 2.01 -11.32 1.41
N LEU A 19 1.04 -11.93 0.74
CA LEU A 19 -0.13 -12.48 1.42
C LEU A 19 0.26 -13.62 2.35
N ARG A 20 1.22 -14.44 1.95
CA ARG A 20 1.70 -15.54 2.81
C ARG A 20 2.36 -14.98 4.08
N ALA A 21 3.16 -13.92 3.94
CA ALA A 21 3.81 -13.31 5.10
C ALA A 21 2.78 -12.71 6.06
N LEU A 22 1.76 -12.05 5.52
CA LEU A 22 0.71 -11.46 6.36
C LEU A 22 -0.14 -12.53 7.02
N ARG A 23 -0.37 -13.66 6.35
CA ARG A 23 -1.08 -14.78 6.96
C ARG A 23 -0.31 -15.33 8.16
N LYS A 24 1.01 -15.48 8.02
CA LYS A 24 1.84 -15.95 9.14
C LYS A 24 1.79 -14.99 10.33
N ALA A 25 1.58 -13.71 10.06
CA ALA A 25 1.44 -12.70 11.13
C ALA A 25 -0.01 -12.57 11.61
N ASN A 26 -0.91 -13.41 11.15
CA ASN A 26 -2.34 -13.39 11.50
C ASN A 26 -3.06 -12.14 11.01
N LEU A 27 -2.62 -11.59 9.88
CA LEU A 27 -3.20 -10.37 9.30
C LEU A 27 -3.87 -10.61 7.95
N PHE A 28 -3.97 -11.86 7.51
CA PHE A 28 -4.40 -12.19 6.16
C PHE A 28 -5.81 -11.68 5.84
N ASN A 29 -6.74 -11.80 6.76
CA ASN A 29 -8.13 -11.40 6.52
C ASN A 29 -8.35 -9.90 6.60
N GLN A 30 -7.28 -9.14 6.81
CA GLN A 30 -7.34 -7.69 6.86
C GLN A 30 -6.67 -7.05 5.64
N VAL A 31 -6.49 -7.81 4.56
CA VAL A 31 -5.79 -7.33 3.37
C VAL A 31 -6.70 -7.38 2.17
N ASP A 32 -6.85 -6.26 1.48
CA ASP A 32 -7.46 -6.22 0.16
C ASP A 32 -6.38 -5.98 -0.86
N VAL A 33 -6.53 -6.58 -2.05
CA VAL A 33 -5.51 -6.49 -3.10
C VAL A 33 -6.11 -5.88 -4.35
N VAL A 34 -5.40 -4.92 -4.92
CA VAL A 34 -5.67 -4.41 -6.27
C VAL A 34 -4.37 -4.50 -7.06
N ARG A 35 -4.46 -4.51 -8.39
CA ARG A 35 -3.33 -4.93 -9.20
C ARG A 35 -2.83 -3.89 -10.19
N ASP A 36 -3.42 -2.70 -10.19
CA ASP A 36 -2.90 -1.59 -10.99
C ASP A 36 -3.30 -0.27 -10.35
N GLY A 37 -2.73 0.82 -10.88
CA GLY A 37 -2.94 2.13 -10.27
C GLY A 37 -4.37 2.63 -10.39
N GLN A 38 -5.05 2.31 -11.49
CA GLN A 38 -6.44 2.73 -11.66
C GLN A 38 -7.34 2.00 -10.66
N GLN A 39 -7.12 0.70 -10.47
CA GLN A 39 -7.86 -0.06 -9.47
C GLN A 39 -7.65 0.51 -8.07
N ALA A 40 -6.42 0.94 -7.77
CA ALA A 40 -6.14 1.53 -6.46
C ALA A 40 -6.96 2.80 -6.24
N LEU A 41 -7.02 3.67 -7.24
CA LEU A 41 -7.81 4.89 -7.13
C LEU A 41 -9.31 4.58 -7.04
N ASP A 42 -9.77 3.63 -7.85
CA ASP A 42 -11.18 3.24 -7.80
C ASP A 42 -11.56 2.68 -6.43
N TYR A 43 -10.69 1.88 -5.85
CA TYR A 43 -10.90 1.33 -4.52
C TYR A 43 -10.97 2.45 -3.46
N LEU A 44 -9.99 3.34 -3.48
CA LEU A 44 -9.89 4.37 -2.44
C LEU A 44 -10.95 5.45 -2.56
N PHE A 45 -11.38 5.76 -3.79
CA PHE A 45 -12.39 6.77 -4.01
C PHE A 45 -13.78 6.20 -4.26
N GLN A 46 -13.93 4.88 -4.19
CA GLN A 46 -15.20 4.18 -4.33
C GLN A 46 -15.86 4.48 -5.68
N THR A 47 -15.09 4.28 -6.73
CA THR A 47 -15.54 4.47 -8.10
C THR A 47 -15.35 3.18 -8.90
N GLY A 48 -15.83 3.16 -10.15
CA GLY A 48 -15.67 2.00 -11.01
C GLY A 48 -16.25 0.76 -10.38
N GLU A 49 -15.49 -0.33 -10.41
CA GLU A 49 -15.95 -1.61 -9.86
C GLU A 49 -16.08 -1.58 -8.34
N PHE A 50 -15.55 -0.56 -7.68
CA PHE A 50 -15.64 -0.44 -6.22
C PHE A 50 -16.65 0.62 -5.77
N ALA A 51 -17.55 1.03 -6.67
CA ALA A 51 -18.52 2.08 -6.36
C ALA A 51 -19.46 1.70 -5.22
N GLU A 52 -19.73 0.41 -5.06
CA GLU A 52 -20.63 -0.08 -4.03
C GLU A 52 -19.92 -0.43 -2.71
N ARG A 53 -18.62 -0.24 -2.66
CA ARG A 53 -17.85 -0.56 -1.47
C ARG A 53 -18.20 0.40 -0.33
N VAL A 54 -18.51 -0.14 0.82
CA VAL A 54 -19.00 0.64 1.96
C VAL A 54 -18.01 0.61 3.12
N THR A 55 -16.76 0.35 2.87
CA THR A 55 -15.77 0.27 3.94
C THR A 55 -15.02 1.56 4.11
N ARG A 56 -14.34 1.69 5.25
CA ARG A 56 -13.49 2.83 5.53
C ARG A 56 -12.22 2.78 4.71
N LEU A 57 -11.48 3.87 4.71
CA LEU A 57 -10.14 3.86 4.15
C LEU A 57 -9.26 2.85 4.90
N PRO A 58 -8.31 2.22 4.22
CA PRO A 58 -7.38 1.33 4.91
C PRO A 58 -6.50 2.09 5.89
N ALA A 59 -5.91 1.37 6.83
CA ALA A 59 -4.94 1.96 7.75
C ALA A 59 -3.64 2.30 7.05
N VAL A 60 -3.31 1.58 6.00
CA VAL A 60 -2.09 1.80 5.23
C VAL A 60 -2.28 1.26 3.82
N VAL A 61 -1.65 1.92 2.85
CA VAL A 61 -1.54 1.43 1.48
C VAL A 61 -0.10 1.00 1.27
N MET A 62 0.10 -0.25 0.87
CA MET A 62 1.41 -0.75 0.43
C MET A 62 1.41 -0.69 -1.08
N LEU A 63 2.26 0.14 -1.65
CA LEU A 63 2.16 0.58 -3.04
C LEU A 63 3.46 0.39 -3.77
N ASP A 64 3.44 -0.37 -4.86
CA ASP A 64 4.60 -0.47 -5.74
C ASP A 64 4.60 0.72 -6.71
N ILE A 65 5.80 1.17 -7.09
CA ILE A 65 5.96 2.27 -8.06
C ILE A 65 5.67 1.78 -9.47
N GLY A 66 6.13 0.59 -9.83
CA GLY A 66 6.09 0.10 -11.20
C GLY A 66 4.78 -0.57 -11.57
N LEU A 67 3.69 0.13 -11.45
CA LEU A 67 2.38 -0.43 -11.74
C LEU A 67 1.96 -0.15 -13.19
N PRO A 68 1.16 -1.04 -13.80
CA PRO A 68 0.59 -0.75 -15.11
C PRO A 68 -0.55 0.27 -15.01
N ARG A 69 -0.88 0.86 -16.12
CA ARG A 69 -1.94 1.85 -16.33
C ARG A 69 -1.65 3.18 -15.67
N LEU A 70 -1.52 3.22 -14.34
CA LEU A 70 -1.07 4.40 -13.61
C LEU A 70 0.05 3.96 -12.69
N SER A 71 1.18 4.65 -12.73
CA SER A 71 2.31 4.33 -11.85
C SER A 71 1.97 4.60 -10.39
N GLY A 72 2.73 3.98 -9.49
CA GLY A 72 2.54 4.23 -8.06
C GLY A 72 2.76 5.69 -7.69
N LEU A 73 3.72 6.36 -8.35
CA LEU A 73 3.95 7.79 -8.08
C LEU A 73 2.75 8.64 -8.47
N GLU A 74 2.09 8.30 -9.58
CA GLU A 74 0.89 9.01 -9.99
C GLU A 74 -0.25 8.78 -8.99
N VAL A 75 -0.42 7.53 -8.52
CA VAL A 75 -1.41 7.23 -7.51
C VAL A 75 -1.15 8.09 -6.25
N LEU A 76 0.10 8.12 -5.80
CA LEU A 76 0.47 8.88 -4.60
C LEU A 76 0.17 10.36 -4.77
N THR A 77 0.51 10.92 -5.93
CA THR A 77 0.25 12.32 -6.22
C THR A 77 -1.24 12.63 -6.09
N ARG A 78 -2.08 11.78 -6.64
CA ARG A 78 -3.53 11.98 -6.58
C ARG A 78 -4.09 11.84 -5.18
N LEU A 79 -3.55 10.91 -4.40
CA LEU A 79 -3.98 10.74 -3.01
C LEU A 79 -3.68 11.98 -2.19
N ARG A 80 -2.51 12.58 -2.40
CA ARG A 80 -2.12 13.76 -1.63
C ARG A 80 -2.85 15.03 -2.05
N ALA A 81 -3.42 15.04 -3.26
CA ALA A 81 -4.16 16.19 -3.76
C ALA A 81 -5.62 16.21 -3.31
N ASP A 82 -6.13 15.12 -2.77
CA ASP A 82 -7.54 15.02 -2.38
C ASP A 82 -7.66 15.05 -0.86
N PRO A 83 -8.52 15.92 -0.30
CA PRO A 83 -8.66 16.03 1.16
C PRO A 83 -9.04 14.73 1.86
N ARG A 84 -9.75 13.84 1.16
CA ARG A 84 -10.18 12.56 1.75
C ARG A 84 -9.03 11.62 2.03
N THR A 85 -7.95 11.72 1.26
CA THR A 85 -6.83 10.78 1.31
C THR A 85 -5.49 11.44 1.63
N LYS A 86 -5.51 12.75 1.87
CA LYS A 86 -4.28 13.51 2.04
C LYS A 86 -3.41 12.98 3.18
N LEU A 87 -4.01 12.47 4.24
CA LEU A 87 -3.28 11.98 5.42
C LEU A 87 -3.19 10.45 5.47
N LEU A 88 -3.69 9.77 4.46
CA LEU A 88 -3.66 8.31 4.42
C LEU A 88 -2.21 7.81 4.40
N PRO A 89 -1.82 6.93 5.34
CA PRO A 89 -0.46 6.39 5.31
C PRO A 89 -0.20 5.57 4.05
N VAL A 90 0.90 5.88 3.39
CA VAL A 90 1.33 5.17 2.17
C VAL A 90 2.77 4.73 2.34
N VAL A 91 3.00 3.44 2.23
CA VAL A 91 4.33 2.83 2.24
C VAL A 91 4.62 2.37 0.83
N ILE A 92 5.70 2.89 0.25
CA ILE A 92 6.18 2.38 -1.04
C ILE A 92 6.94 1.09 -0.76
N LEU A 93 6.56 0.02 -1.44
CA LEU A 93 7.23 -1.28 -1.31
C LEU A 93 7.59 -1.73 -2.72
N THR A 94 8.84 -1.56 -3.11
CA THR A 94 9.25 -1.71 -4.50
C THR A 94 10.62 -2.36 -4.62
N SER A 95 10.87 -3.00 -5.77
CA SER A 95 12.19 -3.53 -6.07
C SER A 95 13.13 -2.47 -6.64
N SER A 96 12.65 -1.26 -6.90
CA SER A 96 13.48 -0.18 -7.43
C SER A 96 14.55 0.24 -6.44
N ASP A 97 15.79 0.37 -6.92
CA ASP A 97 16.88 0.95 -6.13
C ASP A 97 17.32 2.30 -6.68
N ASP A 98 16.52 2.89 -7.56
CA ASP A 98 16.80 4.18 -8.16
C ASP A 98 16.59 5.30 -7.14
N GLU A 99 17.63 6.10 -6.92
CA GLU A 99 17.56 7.21 -5.98
C GLU A 99 16.51 8.24 -6.38
N GLN A 100 16.30 8.43 -7.69
CA GLN A 100 15.28 9.37 -8.16
C GLN A 100 13.89 8.92 -7.81
N ASP A 101 13.63 7.61 -7.89
CA ASP A 101 12.33 7.08 -7.49
C ASP A 101 12.09 7.31 -6.00
N ARG A 102 13.12 7.11 -5.19
CA ARG A 102 13.00 7.34 -3.75
C ARG A 102 12.79 8.81 -3.44
N LEU A 103 13.55 9.69 -4.10
CA LEU A 103 13.39 11.13 -3.89
C LEU A 103 11.99 11.58 -4.28
N LYS A 104 11.50 11.16 -5.45
CA LYS A 104 10.17 11.56 -5.91
C LYS A 104 9.08 11.02 -4.99
N SER A 105 9.27 9.82 -4.44
CA SER A 105 8.30 9.24 -3.52
C SER A 105 8.15 10.11 -2.27
N TYR A 106 9.25 10.54 -1.70
CA TYR A 106 9.18 11.42 -0.52
C TYR A 106 8.65 12.80 -0.88
N GLN A 107 9.06 13.34 -2.03
CA GLN A 107 8.54 14.64 -2.48
C GLN A 107 7.04 14.62 -2.69
N ASN A 108 6.50 13.48 -3.10
CA ASN A 108 5.08 13.31 -3.31
C ASN A 108 4.34 12.84 -2.06
N GLY A 109 5.04 12.69 -0.95
CA GLY A 109 4.39 12.50 0.34
C GLY A 109 4.20 11.07 0.81
N CYS A 110 5.08 10.13 0.42
CA CYS A 110 5.01 8.80 1.03
C CYS A 110 5.47 8.87 2.49
N ASN A 111 4.95 7.94 3.29
CA ASN A 111 5.32 7.86 4.70
C ASN A 111 6.57 7.02 4.90
N SER A 112 6.79 6.03 4.05
CA SER A 112 7.96 5.16 4.10
C SER A 112 8.29 4.67 2.72
N PHE A 113 9.55 4.44 2.47
CA PHE A 113 10.02 3.85 1.22
C PHE A 113 10.83 2.61 1.59
N VAL A 114 10.32 1.44 1.20
CA VAL A 114 10.93 0.17 1.56
C VAL A 114 11.30 -0.57 0.28
N ARG A 115 12.59 -0.88 0.15
CA ARG A 115 13.05 -1.68 -0.99
C ARG A 115 12.78 -3.14 -0.69
N LYS A 116 12.16 -3.85 -1.66
CA LYS A 116 11.90 -5.27 -1.51
C LYS A 116 13.23 -6.02 -1.44
N PRO A 117 13.47 -6.80 -0.37
CA PRO A 117 14.66 -7.64 -0.32
C PRO A 117 14.61 -8.71 -1.40
N VAL A 118 15.80 -9.09 -1.88
CA VAL A 118 15.91 -10.14 -2.89
C VAL A 118 15.70 -11.51 -2.24
N GLU A 119 16.17 -11.68 -1.02
CA GLU A 119 16.10 -12.94 -0.30
C GLU A 119 14.68 -13.12 0.24
N PHE A 120 14.11 -14.29 0.00
CA PHE A 120 12.71 -14.55 0.32
C PHE A 120 12.38 -14.41 1.80
N GLY A 121 13.23 -14.95 2.68
CA GLY A 121 12.97 -14.87 4.12
C GLY A 121 12.98 -13.45 4.63
N GLU A 122 13.90 -12.62 4.12
CA GLU A 122 13.94 -11.21 4.48
C GLU A 122 12.72 -10.45 3.97
N PHE A 123 12.25 -10.81 2.78
CA PHE A 123 11.04 -10.19 2.25
C PHE A 123 9.84 -10.47 3.15
N ALA A 124 9.69 -11.73 3.56
CA ALA A 124 8.58 -12.12 4.43
C ALA A 124 8.64 -11.40 5.76
N GLU A 125 9.85 -11.29 6.37
CA GLU A 125 10.00 -10.56 7.63
C GLU A 125 9.67 -9.10 7.50
N THR A 126 10.12 -8.48 6.42
CA THR A 126 9.87 -7.06 6.16
C THR A 126 8.36 -6.80 6.07
N VAL A 127 7.66 -7.61 5.28
CA VAL A 127 6.22 -7.46 5.10
C VAL A 127 5.49 -7.66 6.43
N ALA A 128 5.88 -8.67 7.19
CA ALA A 128 5.22 -8.93 8.48
C ALA A 128 5.40 -7.76 9.43
N ARG A 129 6.60 -7.18 9.50
CA ARG A 129 6.87 -6.02 10.36
C ARG A 129 6.06 -4.81 9.93
N LEU A 130 5.96 -4.56 8.62
CA LEU A 130 5.16 -3.45 8.12
C LEU A 130 3.70 -3.63 8.50
N GLY A 131 3.17 -4.84 8.33
CA GLY A 131 1.77 -5.11 8.66
C GLY A 131 1.48 -4.88 10.13
N VAL A 132 2.32 -5.42 11.00
CA VAL A 132 2.15 -5.25 12.44
C VAL A 132 2.29 -3.78 12.83
N TYR A 133 3.29 -3.09 12.30
CA TYR A 133 3.50 -1.69 12.66
C TYR A 133 2.27 -0.85 12.31
N TRP A 134 1.80 -0.95 11.06
CA TRP A 134 0.74 -0.05 10.59
C TRP A 134 -0.63 -0.42 11.11
N LEU A 135 -0.87 -1.69 11.46
CA LEU A 135 -2.17 -2.09 12.00
C LEU A 135 -2.24 -2.05 13.51
N ALA A 136 -1.13 -2.32 14.19
CA ALA A 136 -1.15 -2.49 15.64
C ALA A 136 -0.36 -1.43 16.40
N THR A 137 0.68 -0.86 15.82
CA THR A 137 1.59 0.04 16.54
C THR A 137 1.35 1.50 16.19
N ASN A 138 1.20 1.80 14.91
CA ASN A 138 1.03 3.18 14.48
C ASN A 138 -0.32 3.73 14.95
N GLU A 139 -0.32 4.98 15.39
CA GLU A 139 -1.56 5.69 15.69
C GLU A 139 -1.98 6.47 14.46
N PRO A 140 -3.14 6.15 13.87
CA PRO A 140 -3.54 6.82 12.63
C PRO A 140 -3.95 8.27 12.87
N PRO A 141 -4.01 9.06 11.80
CA PRO A 141 -4.49 10.44 11.94
C PRO A 141 -5.91 10.45 12.52
N PRO A 142 -6.24 11.46 13.30
CA PRO A 142 -7.60 11.56 13.83
C PRO A 142 -8.61 11.73 12.72
N LYS A 143 -9.81 11.22 12.93
CA LYS A 143 -10.90 11.43 11.97
C LYS A 143 -11.33 12.88 11.97
N ARG A 144 -11.69 13.37 10.77
CA ARG A 144 -12.16 14.75 10.62
C ARG A 144 -13.53 14.81 10.00
#